data_b8af9652ea04a8e44e823bbadc05bf3b
#
_entry.id   b8af9652ea04a8e44e823bbadc05bf3b
#
_cell.length_a   1.000
_cell.length_b   1.000
_cell.length_c   1.000
_cell.angle_alpha   90.00
_cell.angle_beta   90.00
_cell.angle_gamma   90.00
#
_symmetry.space_group_name_H-M   'P 1'
#
loop_
_entity.id
_entity.type
_entity.pdbx_description
1 polymer ?
#
loop_
_entity_poly.entity_id
_entity_poly.type
_entity_poly.pdbx_seq_one_letter_code
_entity_poly.pdbx_strand_id
1 'polypeptide(L)'
;MGHLEEYRAAVAGKHRGSSASRLADGGMITRRSIFALATLLVASVSGSASHAQSAPFAGLAGFWSGAGTVTMDDGSTEKIRCKATYAVSGNGAGLNQTLVCASDSYKFDLRTNVIAEQGAISGSWSESSRGITGNLAGRANSGNFQVVATAAGFSANITLTTHGNKQSVVIRPDSQFKGASISLTRS
;
A
#
# COMPACT_ATOMS: atom_id res chain seq x y z
N MET A 1 13.62 -42.86 -11.57
CA MET A 1 14.72 -43.36 -12.39
C MET A 1 15.03 -42.34 -13.44
N GLY A 2 16.22 -41.71 -13.30
CA GLY A 2 17.02 -41.14 -14.38
C GLY A 2 16.71 -39.68 -14.75
N HIS A 3 17.42 -38.76 -14.27
CA HIS A 3 18.44 -37.93 -14.85
C HIS A 3 18.82 -36.80 -13.85
N LEU A 4 19.57 -37.17 -12.87
CA LEU A 4 20.49 -36.34 -12.12
C LEU A 4 21.87 -36.81 -12.61
N GLU A 5 22.69 -35.89 -13.03
CA GLU A 5 24.07 -35.94 -13.41
C GLU A 5 24.28 -35.48 -14.86
N GLU A 6 24.67 -34.24 -14.94
CA GLU A 6 25.69 -33.73 -15.87
C GLU A 6 25.67 -32.18 -15.76
N TYR A 7 26.51 -31.69 -14.91
CA TYR A 7 27.23 -30.42 -15.09
C TYR A 7 28.23 -30.22 -13.97
N ARG A 8 29.19 -31.18 -13.88
CA ARG A 8 30.46 -30.98 -13.21
C ARG A 8 31.52 -31.35 -14.21
N ALA A 9 32.28 -30.37 -14.66
CA ALA A 9 33.67 -30.39 -15.04
C ALA A 9 33.94 -29.44 -16.21
N ALA A 10 34.96 -28.73 -16.04
CA ALA A 10 35.78 -27.88 -16.90
C ALA A 10 35.65 -26.41 -16.43
N VAL A 11 36.69 -25.74 -15.95
CA VAL A 11 38.04 -25.69 -16.44
C VAL A 11 39.00 -25.28 -15.32
N ALA A 12 39.95 -26.12 -14.99
CA ALA A 12 41.21 -25.75 -14.39
C ALA A 12 42.18 -25.38 -15.54
N GLY A 13 42.67 -24.16 -15.52
CA GLY A 13 43.63 -23.65 -16.48
C GLY A 13 44.72 -22.85 -15.76
N LYS A 14 45.76 -23.54 -15.44
CA LYS A 14 47.05 -23.18 -14.92
C LYS A 14 47.87 -22.48 -16.00
N HIS A 15 48.40 -21.29 -15.74
CA HIS A 15 49.67 -20.86 -16.37
C HIS A 15 50.56 -20.14 -15.38
N ARG A 16 51.71 -20.80 -15.14
CA ARG A 16 52.93 -20.30 -14.56
C ARG A 16 53.76 -19.59 -15.63
N GLY A 17 54.60 -18.64 -15.20
CA GLY A 17 55.71 -18.06 -15.94
C GLY A 17 56.16 -16.82 -15.20
N SER A 18 57.04 -16.78 -14.33
CA SER A 18 58.48 -16.95 -14.22
C SER A 18 59.32 -15.97 -15.05
N SER A 19 60.24 -15.36 -14.34
CA SER A 19 61.53 -14.71 -14.67
C SER A 19 61.48 -13.19 -14.52
N ALA A 20 62.11 -12.61 -13.49
CA ALA A 20 63.53 -12.54 -13.08
C ALA A 20 64.35 -11.48 -13.83
N SER A 21 64.97 -10.64 -12.97
CA SER A 21 66.24 -9.91 -13.10
C SER A 21 66.26 -8.67 -14.03
N ARG A 22 66.84 -7.55 -13.66
CA ARG A 22 68.14 -7.23 -13.02
C ARG A 22 68.15 -5.74 -12.66
N LEU A 23 68.75 -5.44 -11.53
CA LEU A 23 69.71 -4.44 -11.16
C LEU A 23 70.33 -3.53 -12.26
N ALA A 24 70.38 -2.28 -11.96
CA ALA A 24 71.51 -1.35 -11.98
C ALA A 24 70.93 0.09 -11.95
N ASP A 25 71.18 0.80 -10.96
CA ASP A 25 72.35 1.62 -10.57
C ASP A 25 72.26 3.05 -11.06
N GLY A 26 72.49 3.92 -10.11
CA GLY A 26 73.20 5.15 -10.35
C GLY A 26 72.42 6.44 -10.48
N GLY A 27 72.51 7.28 -9.46
CA GLY A 27 72.79 8.65 -9.78
C GLY A 27 71.86 9.72 -9.22
N MET A 28 72.25 10.19 -8.09
CA MET A 28 72.42 11.63 -7.78
C MET A 28 71.24 12.57 -7.79
N ILE A 29 70.80 12.86 -6.59
CA ILE A 29 70.47 14.19 -6.00
C ILE A 29 70.19 15.33 -6.97
N THR A 30 68.95 15.85 -6.97
CA THR A 30 68.66 17.25 -6.88
C THR A 30 67.27 17.57 -6.38
N ARG A 31 67.19 18.17 -5.23
CA ARG A 31 66.39 19.27 -4.76
C ARG A 31 65.00 19.52 -5.34
N ARG A 32 64.07 19.54 -4.39
CA ARG A 32 62.94 20.48 -4.34
C ARG A 32 61.77 20.29 -5.33
N SER A 33 60.71 19.67 -4.84
CA SER A 33 59.38 20.34 -4.85
C SER A 33 58.42 19.46 -4.05
N ILE A 34 58.00 19.97 -2.93
CA ILE A 34 56.90 19.49 -2.13
C ILE A 34 55.61 19.83 -2.91
N PHE A 35 55.06 18.89 -3.61
CA PHE A 35 53.65 18.98 -4.01
C PHE A 35 52.86 18.08 -3.07
N ALA A 36 52.22 18.74 -2.10
CA ALA A 36 51.19 18.16 -1.28
C ALA A 36 50.01 17.77 -2.18
N LEU A 37 49.93 16.50 -2.52
CA LEU A 37 48.74 15.96 -3.18
C LEU A 37 47.65 15.77 -2.12
N ALA A 38 46.82 16.79 -1.94
CA ALA A 38 45.63 16.70 -1.16
C ALA A 38 44.61 15.80 -1.92
N THR A 39 44.62 14.50 -1.63
CA THR A 39 43.61 13.60 -2.08
C THR A 39 42.30 13.91 -1.35
N LEU A 40 41.43 14.67 -2.03
CA LEU A 40 40.06 14.94 -1.61
C LEU A 40 39.29 13.62 -1.71
N LEU A 41 39.13 12.92 -0.58
CA LEU A 41 38.18 11.82 -0.46
C LEU A 41 36.76 12.40 -0.54
N VAL A 42 36.18 12.40 -1.72
CA VAL A 42 34.74 12.62 -1.89
C VAL A 42 34.04 11.36 -1.38
N ALA A 43 33.65 11.38 -0.12
CA ALA A 43 32.75 10.37 0.44
C ALA A 43 31.39 10.52 -0.25
N SER A 44 31.12 9.69 -1.24
CA SER A 44 29.80 9.54 -1.85
C SER A 44 28.84 9.01 -0.79
N VAL A 45 28.12 9.91 -0.12
CA VAL A 45 27.00 9.55 0.73
C VAL A 45 25.89 9.06 -0.22
N SER A 46 25.86 7.76 -0.49
CA SER A 46 24.73 7.11 -1.13
C SER A 46 23.56 7.17 -0.15
N GLY A 47 22.81 8.26 -0.21
CA GLY A 47 21.55 8.38 0.50
C GLY A 47 20.61 7.31 -0.02
N SER A 48 20.44 6.23 0.76
CA SER A 48 19.35 5.28 0.56
C SER A 48 18.06 6.09 0.64
N ALA A 49 17.39 6.27 -0.49
CA ALA A 49 16.05 6.81 -0.51
C ALA A 49 15.17 5.81 0.27
N SER A 50 14.94 6.11 1.55
CA SER A 50 13.91 5.43 2.32
C SER A 50 12.60 5.69 1.59
N HIS A 51 12.08 4.70 0.88
CA HIS A 51 10.71 4.74 0.41
C HIS A 51 9.85 4.84 1.66
N ALA A 52 9.40 6.04 1.98
CA ALA A 52 8.43 6.26 3.04
C ALA A 52 7.21 5.39 2.68
N GLN A 53 7.02 4.33 3.44
CA GLN A 53 5.89 3.43 3.28
C GLN A 53 4.64 4.28 3.43
N SER A 54 3.84 4.39 2.38
CA SER A 54 2.63 5.19 2.43
C SER A 54 1.72 4.64 3.53
N ALA A 55 1.30 5.49 4.45
CA ALA A 55 0.40 5.16 5.56
C ALA A 55 -1.00 5.71 5.27
N PRO A 56 -1.70 5.23 4.23
CA PRO A 56 -2.91 5.89 3.73
C PRO A 56 -4.05 5.85 4.72
N PHE A 57 -4.07 4.88 5.63
CA PHE A 57 -5.13 4.72 6.60
C PHE A 57 -4.89 5.44 7.93
N ALA A 58 -3.69 6.00 8.18
CA ALA A 58 -3.34 6.63 9.47
C ALA A 58 -4.36 7.70 9.90
N GLY A 59 -4.88 8.47 8.94
CA GLY A 59 -5.88 9.49 9.19
C GLY A 59 -7.30 8.97 9.47
N LEU A 60 -7.56 7.66 9.36
CA LEU A 60 -8.91 7.10 9.56
C LEU A 60 -9.17 6.64 11.00
N ALA A 61 -8.13 6.32 11.77
CA ALA A 61 -8.26 5.68 13.09
C ALA A 61 -9.29 6.35 13.99
N GLY A 62 -10.10 5.55 14.68
CA GLY A 62 -11.06 6.01 15.67
C GLY A 62 -12.53 5.73 15.34
N PHE A 63 -13.41 6.46 16.03
CA PHE A 63 -14.85 6.32 15.90
C PHE A 63 -15.42 7.45 15.07
N TRP A 64 -16.36 7.09 14.20
CA TRP A 64 -16.99 8.01 13.27
C TRP A 64 -18.50 7.79 13.30
N SER A 65 -19.26 8.85 13.21
CA SER A 65 -20.72 8.76 13.16
C SER A 65 -21.31 9.80 12.21
N GLY A 66 -22.46 9.50 11.66
CA GLY A 66 -23.13 10.42 10.76
C GLY A 66 -24.37 9.84 10.12
N ALA A 67 -24.73 10.41 8.99
CA ALA A 67 -25.95 10.07 8.27
C ALA A 67 -25.69 9.98 6.76
N GLY A 68 -26.63 9.37 6.07
CA GLY A 68 -26.58 9.24 4.63
C GLY A 68 -27.95 8.99 4.03
N THR A 69 -27.92 8.71 2.74
CA THR A 69 -29.08 8.34 1.95
C THR A 69 -28.76 7.13 1.10
N VAL A 70 -29.65 6.16 1.08
CA VAL A 70 -29.66 5.04 0.15
C VAL A 70 -30.71 5.32 -0.92
N THR A 71 -30.37 5.07 -2.18
CA THR A 71 -31.30 5.14 -3.31
C THR A 71 -31.62 3.73 -3.77
N MET A 72 -32.91 3.38 -3.74
CA MET A 72 -33.41 2.09 -4.13
C MET A 72 -33.61 1.99 -5.64
N ASP A 73 -33.97 0.82 -6.16
CA ASP A 73 -34.15 0.54 -7.60
C ASP A 73 -35.28 1.34 -8.23
N ASP A 74 -36.36 1.50 -7.47
CA ASP A 74 -37.52 2.30 -7.86
C ASP A 74 -37.28 3.81 -7.85
N GLY A 75 -36.07 4.23 -7.41
CA GLY A 75 -35.67 5.63 -7.27
C GLY A 75 -36.05 6.26 -5.94
N SER A 76 -36.75 5.54 -5.07
CA SER A 76 -37.03 6.01 -3.71
C SER A 76 -35.74 6.17 -2.91
N THR A 77 -35.76 7.06 -1.93
CA THR A 77 -34.60 7.30 -1.07
C THR A 77 -34.96 7.12 0.38
N GLU A 78 -34.03 6.51 1.12
CA GLU A 78 -34.18 6.31 2.54
C GLU A 78 -32.99 6.91 3.30
N LYS A 79 -33.28 7.63 4.38
CA LYS A 79 -32.25 8.19 5.26
C LYS A 79 -31.73 7.12 6.19
N ILE A 80 -30.41 7.05 6.30
CA ILE A 80 -29.70 6.10 7.18
C ILE A 80 -28.84 6.85 8.20
N ARG A 81 -28.66 6.26 9.38
CA ARG A 81 -27.69 6.68 10.38
C ARG A 81 -26.57 5.64 10.44
N CYS A 82 -25.33 6.10 10.44
CA CYS A 82 -24.17 5.25 10.36
C CYS A 82 -23.20 5.49 11.51
N LYS A 83 -22.60 4.41 11.98
CA LYS A 83 -21.45 4.41 12.92
C LYS A 83 -20.36 3.55 12.32
N ALA A 84 -19.13 4.08 12.29
CA ALA A 84 -17.96 3.36 11.83
C ALA A 84 -16.87 3.35 12.90
N THR A 85 -16.15 2.24 12.97
CA THR A 85 -14.94 2.11 13.76
C THR A 85 -13.82 1.69 12.82
N TYR A 86 -12.71 2.41 12.88
CA TYR A 86 -11.51 2.12 12.11
C TYR A 86 -10.35 1.78 13.05
N ALA A 87 -9.89 0.54 13.02
CA ALA A 87 -8.67 0.09 13.68
C ALA A 87 -7.55 0.02 12.65
N VAL A 88 -6.55 0.87 12.82
CA VAL A 88 -5.42 1.00 11.90
C VAL A 88 -4.21 0.29 12.47
N SER A 89 -3.51 -0.47 11.64
CA SER A 89 -2.32 -1.27 12.00
C SER A 89 -1.21 -1.10 10.96
N GLY A 90 -0.03 -1.69 11.24
CA GLY A 90 1.09 -1.70 10.30
C GLY A 90 1.56 -0.29 9.92
N ASN A 91 1.70 0.61 10.91
CA ASN A 91 2.09 2.01 10.68
C ASN A 91 1.18 2.75 9.70
N GLY A 92 -0.10 2.40 9.65
CA GLY A 92 -1.07 3.03 8.77
C GLY A 92 -1.31 2.31 7.45
N ALA A 93 -0.71 1.14 7.25
CA ALA A 93 -0.87 0.33 6.03
C ALA A 93 -1.97 -0.72 6.12
N GLY A 94 -2.42 -1.08 7.33
CA GLY A 94 -3.51 -2.04 7.55
C GLY A 94 -4.74 -1.35 8.13
N LEU A 95 -5.93 -1.82 7.75
CA LEU A 95 -7.20 -1.29 8.23
C LEU A 95 -8.21 -2.41 8.49
N ASN A 96 -8.73 -2.45 9.71
CA ASN A 96 -9.95 -3.16 10.05
C ASN A 96 -11.06 -2.15 10.27
N GLN A 97 -12.14 -2.26 9.51
CA GLN A 97 -13.29 -1.38 9.59
C GLN A 97 -14.52 -2.17 10.01
N THR A 98 -15.32 -1.58 10.88
CA THR A 98 -16.72 -1.98 11.10
C THR A 98 -17.59 -0.78 10.78
N LEU A 99 -18.60 -0.95 9.93
CA LEU A 99 -19.58 0.07 9.59
C LEU A 99 -20.97 -0.48 9.79
N VAL A 100 -21.74 0.12 10.68
CA VAL A 100 -23.16 -0.21 10.87
C VAL A 100 -24.00 0.99 10.45
N CYS A 101 -24.89 0.77 9.50
CA CYS A 101 -25.90 1.75 9.09
C CYS A 101 -27.29 1.18 9.30
N ALA A 102 -28.23 2.00 9.74
CA ALA A 102 -29.60 1.61 9.93
C ALA A 102 -30.56 2.75 9.58
N SER A 103 -31.74 2.36 9.09
CA SER A 103 -32.95 3.15 8.95
C SER A 103 -34.11 2.44 9.64
N ASP A 104 -35.31 2.88 9.38
CA ASP A 104 -36.52 2.25 9.94
C ASP A 104 -36.78 0.86 9.30
N SER A 105 -36.43 0.69 8.02
CA SER A 105 -36.69 -0.55 7.24
C SER A 105 -35.43 -1.33 6.88
N TYR A 106 -34.24 -0.78 7.09
CA TYR A 106 -33.01 -1.34 6.57
C TYR A 106 -31.87 -1.33 7.60
N LYS A 107 -31.11 -2.43 7.67
CA LYS A 107 -29.87 -2.53 8.44
C LYS A 107 -28.76 -3.11 7.57
N PHE A 108 -27.58 -2.55 7.74
CA PHE A 108 -26.36 -2.95 7.06
C PHE A 108 -25.21 -3.02 8.07
N ASP A 109 -24.54 -4.16 8.17
CA ASP A 109 -23.41 -4.41 9.08
C ASP A 109 -22.23 -4.91 8.29
N LEU A 110 -21.32 -4.01 7.93
CA LEU A 110 -20.16 -4.25 7.12
C LEU A 110 -18.90 -4.39 7.98
N ARG A 111 -18.11 -5.41 7.69
CA ARG A 111 -16.76 -5.56 8.18
C ARG A 111 -15.79 -5.62 7.02
N THR A 112 -14.67 -4.93 7.15
CA THR A 112 -13.66 -4.84 6.11
C THR A 112 -12.29 -5.07 6.72
N ASN A 113 -11.46 -5.87 6.05
CA ASN A 113 -10.05 -6.05 6.37
C ASN A 113 -9.24 -5.81 5.11
N VAL A 114 -8.42 -4.77 5.08
CA VAL A 114 -7.62 -4.39 3.92
C VAL A 114 -6.21 -3.99 4.31
N ILE A 115 -5.30 -4.19 3.37
CA ILE A 115 -3.93 -3.68 3.41
C ILE A 115 -3.68 -2.74 2.23
N ALA A 116 -2.74 -1.83 2.42
CA ALA A 116 -2.25 -0.95 1.37
C ALA A 116 -0.76 -1.17 1.15
N GLU A 117 -0.39 -1.45 -0.11
CA GLU A 117 0.99 -1.61 -0.54
C GLU A 117 1.25 -0.70 -1.73
N GLN A 118 2.18 0.24 -1.60
CA GLN A 118 2.54 1.20 -2.66
C GLN A 118 1.31 1.95 -3.24
N GLY A 119 0.32 2.25 -2.39
CA GLY A 119 -0.91 2.92 -2.78
C GLY A 119 -1.99 2.01 -3.37
N ALA A 120 -1.69 0.75 -3.64
CA ALA A 120 -2.71 -0.25 -3.99
C ALA A 120 -3.38 -0.78 -2.72
N ILE A 121 -4.69 -0.94 -2.75
CA ILE A 121 -5.50 -1.52 -1.67
C ILE A 121 -5.98 -2.89 -2.10
N SER A 122 -5.87 -3.86 -1.20
CA SER A 122 -6.44 -5.20 -1.38
C SER A 122 -6.94 -5.75 -0.05
N GLY A 123 -7.95 -6.61 -0.10
CA GLY A 123 -8.48 -7.26 1.08
C GLY A 123 -9.88 -7.83 0.89
N SER A 124 -10.58 -8.01 1.99
CA SER A 124 -11.90 -8.66 2.02
C SER A 124 -12.92 -7.81 2.76
N TRP A 125 -14.17 -8.08 2.48
CA TRP A 125 -15.31 -7.52 3.19
C TRP A 125 -16.38 -8.59 3.44
N SER A 126 -17.19 -8.34 4.44
CA SER A 126 -18.38 -9.14 4.74
C SER A 126 -19.52 -8.26 5.20
N GLU A 127 -20.74 -8.61 4.81
CA GLU A 127 -21.99 -8.00 5.27
C GLU A 127 -22.77 -9.05 6.04
N SER A 128 -22.91 -8.82 7.35
CA SER A 128 -23.43 -9.85 8.28
C SER A 128 -24.94 -10.03 8.18
N SER A 129 -25.70 -8.98 7.82
CA SER A 129 -27.17 -9.04 7.77
C SER A 129 -27.67 -9.96 6.66
N ARG A 130 -26.89 -10.15 5.59
CA ARG A 130 -27.22 -11.00 4.43
C ARG A 130 -26.28 -12.18 4.24
N GLY A 131 -25.23 -12.29 5.07
CA GLY A 131 -24.22 -13.35 4.93
C GLY A 131 -23.39 -13.26 3.64
N ILE A 132 -23.18 -12.07 3.11
CA ILE A 132 -22.42 -11.84 1.88
C ILE A 132 -20.96 -11.57 2.24
N THR A 133 -20.06 -12.18 1.48
CA THR A 133 -18.61 -11.94 1.59
C THR A 133 -18.02 -11.67 0.22
N GLY A 134 -16.93 -10.90 0.18
CA GLY A 134 -16.28 -10.56 -1.08
C GLY A 134 -14.91 -9.96 -0.90
N ASN A 135 -14.35 -9.47 -2.00
CA ASN A 135 -13.04 -8.87 -2.07
C ASN A 135 -13.14 -7.36 -2.30
N LEU A 136 -12.13 -6.66 -1.83
CA LEU A 136 -11.88 -5.24 -2.10
C LEU A 136 -10.56 -5.08 -2.84
N ALA A 137 -10.56 -4.30 -3.89
CA ALA A 137 -9.36 -3.89 -4.60
C ALA A 137 -9.46 -2.42 -5.01
N GLY A 138 -8.35 -1.69 -4.98
CA GLY A 138 -8.39 -0.28 -5.35
C GLY A 138 -7.09 0.47 -5.09
N ARG A 139 -7.24 1.77 -4.89
CA ARG A 139 -6.11 2.68 -4.67
C ARG A 139 -6.42 3.70 -3.57
N ALA A 140 -5.37 4.10 -2.87
CA ALA A 140 -5.39 5.20 -1.91
C ALA A 140 -4.40 6.29 -2.31
N ASN A 141 -4.83 7.54 -2.20
CA ASN A 141 -3.97 8.71 -2.39
C ASN A 141 -4.44 9.84 -1.47
N SER A 142 -3.63 10.19 -0.46
CA SER A 142 -3.81 11.40 0.38
C SER A 142 -5.25 11.59 0.91
N GLY A 143 -5.82 10.56 1.55
CA GLY A 143 -7.17 10.62 2.12
C GLY A 143 -8.30 10.36 1.12
N ASN A 144 -7.97 10.10 -0.15
CA ASN A 144 -8.91 9.66 -1.17
C ASN A 144 -8.72 8.18 -1.44
N PHE A 145 -9.79 7.42 -1.37
CA PHE A 145 -9.82 5.98 -1.58
C PHE A 145 -10.83 5.66 -2.68
N GLN A 146 -10.38 4.96 -3.69
CA GLN A 146 -11.20 4.46 -4.77
C GLN A 146 -11.06 2.95 -4.80
N VAL A 147 -12.10 2.24 -4.43
CA VAL A 147 -12.10 0.79 -4.32
C VAL A 147 -13.29 0.19 -5.03
N VAL A 148 -13.11 -1.00 -5.54
CA VAL A 148 -14.17 -1.85 -6.07
C VAL A 148 -14.40 -2.98 -5.08
N ALA A 149 -15.63 -3.12 -4.62
CA ALA A 149 -16.09 -4.26 -3.84
C ALA A 149 -16.72 -5.27 -4.79
N THR A 150 -16.31 -6.53 -4.70
CA THR A 150 -16.84 -7.61 -5.54
C THR A 150 -17.29 -8.79 -4.68
N ALA A 151 -18.40 -9.43 -5.05
CA ALA A 151 -18.89 -10.69 -4.49
C ALA A 151 -19.61 -11.48 -5.61
N ALA A 152 -20.14 -12.66 -5.30
CA ALA A 152 -20.93 -13.41 -6.26
C ALA A 152 -22.17 -12.60 -6.71
N GLY A 153 -22.23 -12.25 -7.99
CA GLY A 153 -23.32 -11.47 -8.59
C GLY A 153 -23.42 -10.02 -8.15
N PHE A 154 -22.35 -9.47 -7.56
CA PHE A 154 -22.34 -8.10 -7.07
C PHE A 154 -21.00 -7.41 -7.35
N SER A 155 -21.06 -6.17 -7.80
CA SER A 155 -19.93 -5.25 -7.88
C SER A 155 -20.37 -3.85 -7.49
N ALA A 156 -19.50 -3.09 -6.81
CA ALA A 156 -19.75 -1.71 -6.46
C ALA A 156 -18.47 -0.87 -6.47
N ASN A 157 -18.55 0.31 -7.06
CA ASN A 157 -17.51 1.32 -6.97
C ASN A 157 -17.74 2.16 -5.70
N ILE A 158 -16.71 2.26 -4.86
CA ILE A 158 -16.75 3.01 -3.61
C ILE A 158 -15.69 4.11 -3.67
N THR A 159 -16.12 5.34 -3.46
CA THR A 159 -15.22 6.47 -3.27
C THR A 159 -15.37 6.94 -1.82
N LEU A 160 -14.27 6.98 -1.09
CA LEU A 160 -14.21 7.51 0.26
C LEU A 160 -13.19 8.65 0.28
N THR A 161 -13.60 9.81 0.77
CA THR A 161 -12.74 10.98 0.90
C THR A 161 -12.75 11.44 2.35
N THR A 162 -11.56 11.64 2.93
CA THR A 162 -11.39 12.07 4.32
C THR A 162 -10.56 13.35 4.36
N HIS A 163 -11.08 14.36 5.03
CA HIS A 163 -10.40 15.61 5.33
C HIS A 163 -10.55 15.94 6.81
N GLY A 164 -9.45 15.81 7.56
CA GLY A 164 -9.45 16.04 9.00
C GLY A 164 -10.41 15.08 9.71
N ASN A 165 -11.44 15.63 10.32
CA ASN A 165 -12.47 14.88 11.04
C ASN A 165 -13.75 14.65 10.24
N LYS A 166 -13.75 14.92 8.93
CA LYS A 166 -14.92 14.72 8.05
C LYS A 166 -14.62 13.68 6.99
N GLN A 167 -15.59 12.84 6.71
CA GLN A 167 -15.51 11.79 5.72
C GLN A 167 -16.77 11.75 4.87
N SER A 168 -16.60 11.56 3.56
CA SER A 168 -17.67 11.32 2.61
C SER A 168 -17.45 9.96 1.95
N VAL A 169 -18.50 9.16 1.88
CA VAL A 169 -18.51 7.86 1.22
C VAL A 169 -19.62 7.85 0.17
N VAL A 170 -19.26 7.50 -1.05
CA VAL A 170 -20.20 7.33 -2.16
C VAL A 170 -20.05 5.90 -2.68
N ILE A 171 -21.17 5.18 -2.75
CA ILE A 171 -21.24 3.80 -3.23
C ILE A 171 -22.12 3.78 -4.49
N ARG A 172 -21.56 3.21 -5.58
CA ARG A 172 -22.27 3.02 -6.86
C ARG A 172 -22.16 1.55 -7.25
N PRO A 173 -23.20 0.76 -7.00
CA PRO A 173 -23.23 -0.65 -7.39
C PRO A 173 -23.63 -0.80 -8.88
N ASP A 174 -23.31 -1.98 -9.43
CA ASP A 174 -23.68 -2.35 -10.80
C ASP A 174 -25.02 -3.10 -10.86
N SER A 175 -25.72 -3.23 -9.72
CA SER A 175 -26.91 -4.08 -9.56
C SER A 175 -28.08 -3.33 -8.91
N GLN A 176 -29.10 -4.07 -8.51
CA GLN A 176 -30.45 -3.70 -8.04
C GLN A 176 -30.63 -2.49 -7.11
N PHE A 177 -29.61 -1.98 -6.51
CA PHE A 177 -29.64 -0.80 -5.65
C PHE A 177 -28.84 0.32 -6.34
N LYS A 178 -29.39 1.53 -6.45
CA LYS A 178 -28.78 2.60 -7.25
C LYS A 178 -27.61 3.31 -6.58
N GLY A 179 -27.46 3.18 -5.27
CA GLY A 179 -26.31 3.71 -4.58
C GLY A 179 -26.57 4.26 -3.18
N ALA A 180 -25.50 4.70 -2.54
CA ALA A 180 -25.57 5.38 -1.26
C ALA A 180 -24.59 6.54 -1.18
N SER A 181 -24.93 7.55 -0.40
CA SER A 181 -24.07 8.66 -0.03
C SER A 181 -24.11 8.85 1.47
N ILE A 182 -22.96 8.83 2.13
CA ILE A 182 -22.84 8.89 3.59
C ILE A 182 -21.84 9.96 3.96
N SER A 183 -22.15 10.77 4.95
CA SER A 183 -21.27 11.75 5.56
C SER A 183 -21.03 11.38 7.02
N LEU A 184 -19.78 11.24 7.41
CA LEU A 184 -19.36 10.90 8.77
C LEU A 184 -18.46 11.99 9.35
N THR A 185 -18.55 12.14 10.66
CA THR A 185 -17.65 13.00 11.45
C THR A 185 -17.00 12.14 12.54
N ARG A 186 -15.71 12.36 12.76
CA ARG A 186 -14.99 11.69 13.83
C ARG A 186 -15.46 12.22 15.21
N SER A 187 -15.73 11.30 16.13
CA SER A 187 -16.08 11.58 17.53
C SER A 187 -14.84 11.78 18.38
#